data_41ab7423116ba85b169d80d9625170b7
#
_entry.id   41ab7423116ba85b169d80d9625170b7
#
_cell.length_a   1.000
_cell.length_b   1.000
_cell.length_c   1.000
_cell.angle_alpha   90.00
_cell.angle_beta   90.00
_cell.angle_gamma   90.00
#
_symmetry.space_group_name_H-M   'P 1'
#
loop_
_entity.id
_entity.type
_entity.pdbx_description
1 polymer ?
#
loop_
_entity_poly.entity_id
_entity_poly.type
_entity_poly.pdbx_seq_one_letter_code
_entity_poly.pdbx_strand_id
1 'polypeptide(L)'
;MSSLGSEPTLINSINEELAAAYKEEEEHWKQRSRQLWLTLGDKNTGFFHACTKGRLAVNKFSVIENEEGTTFYEEHQILKVISEYYQKIFTTKPGERRSVIAAALQPCISDETNRKLTRMPTAKEIKTACFSIHADKAPGPDGFSASFFQTNWRTVGAQIILEIQNFFSSGILPRNINTTHVRLIPKITSPKTMKDYRPIALCSIYYKIIAKVLTKRLQPILHFLISENQSAFVPQRAIADNVLITHEALHYLHNSKAKERCFMAVKTDMSKAYDRVEWDFIELVMERMGFHSTWINWIMQCITTVSYSYLLNGSAQGSVIPQRGIRQGDPLSPFIFILCSEVLSGLYNKVQERGDLTGIKVGKNNPRINHLLFADDTMFFCKSDPQDCETLMLIPQHYEQASGQFINPQKSAVTFSAKTCVETRDRVKLLLGIQKEGGAWANT
;
A
#
# COMPACT_ATOMS: atom_id res chain seq x y z
N MET A 1 20.67 -36.40 60.44
CA MET A 1 19.99 -36.94 59.22
C MET A 1 18.91 -35.98 58.78
N SER A 2 19.27 -34.90 58.07
CA SER A 2 18.27 -33.95 57.53
C SER A 2 18.84 -33.04 56.38
N SER A 3 19.69 -33.60 55.50
CA SER A 3 20.28 -32.82 54.40
C SER A 3 20.05 -33.43 53.00
N LEU A 4 19.25 -34.49 52.86
CA LEU A 4 19.01 -35.20 51.61
C LEU A 4 17.64 -34.87 50.92
N GLY A 5 16.86 -33.98 51.52
CA GLY A 5 15.50 -33.64 50.96
C GLY A 5 15.49 -32.36 50.09
N SER A 6 16.55 -31.56 50.07
CA SER A 6 16.55 -30.26 49.35
C SER A 6 17.14 -30.31 47.94
N GLU A 7 17.98 -31.28 47.63
CA GLU A 7 18.59 -31.41 46.27
C GLU A 7 17.58 -31.72 45.15
N PRO A 8 16.60 -32.68 45.30
CA PRO A 8 15.68 -32.96 44.24
C PRO A 8 14.73 -31.81 43.92
N THR A 9 14.34 -31.02 44.92
CA THR A 9 13.47 -29.85 44.72
C THR A 9 14.22 -28.71 44.04
N LEU A 10 15.47 -28.49 44.36
CA LEU A 10 16.34 -27.51 43.71
C LEU A 10 16.60 -27.89 42.24
N ILE A 11 16.90 -29.17 41.99
CA ILE A 11 17.12 -29.69 40.61
C ILE A 11 15.84 -29.54 39.77
N ASN A 12 14.67 -29.81 40.32
CA ASN A 12 13.41 -29.63 39.62
C ASN A 12 13.13 -28.16 39.33
N SER A 13 13.36 -27.25 40.27
CA SER A 13 13.23 -25.80 40.05
C SER A 13 14.15 -25.30 38.93
N ILE A 14 15.44 -25.73 38.95
CA ILE A 14 16.40 -25.36 37.90
C ILE A 14 16.00 -25.92 36.54
N ASN A 15 15.46 -27.14 36.48
CA ASN A 15 15.01 -27.74 35.23
C ASN A 15 13.77 -27.02 34.68
N GLU A 16 12.86 -26.56 35.52
CA GLU A 16 11.71 -25.75 35.15
C GLU A 16 12.14 -24.38 34.60
N GLU A 17 13.07 -23.71 35.26
CA GLU A 17 13.65 -22.44 34.78
C GLU A 17 14.37 -22.61 33.43
N LEU A 18 15.17 -23.68 33.30
CA LEU A 18 15.87 -24.00 32.05
C LEU A 18 14.88 -24.32 30.90
N ALA A 19 13.83 -25.08 31.18
CA ALA A 19 12.77 -25.36 30.21
C ALA A 19 12.01 -24.09 29.78
N ALA A 20 11.77 -23.18 30.71
CA ALA A 20 11.18 -21.88 30.41
C ALA A 20 12.10 -21.02 29.52
N ALA A 21 13.41 -20.95 29.84
CA ALA A 21 14.39 -20.23 29.03
C ALA A 21 14.54 -20.79 27.61
N TYR A 22 14.57 -22.11 27.46
CA TYR A 22 14.57 -22.74 26.13
C TYR A 22 13.30 -22.44 25.33
N LYS A 23 12.15 -22.40 25.97
CA LYS A 23 10.89 -22.05 25.32
C LYS A 23 10.88 -20.60 24.84
N GLU A 24 11.39 -19.67 25.67
CA GLU A 24 11.51 -18.26 25.29
C GLU A 24 12.47 -18.09 24.09
N GLU A 25 13.61 -18.79 24.12
CA GLU A 25 14.57 -18.78 23.01
C GLU A 25 13.93 -19.32 21.73
N GLU A 26 13.22 -20.45 21.78
CA GLU A 26 12.50 -21.03 20.65
C GLU A 26 11.48 -20.06 20.07
N GLU A 27 10.64 -19.45 20.91
CA GLU A 27 9.64 -18.47 20.50
C GLU A 27 10.27 -17.24 19.85
N HIS A 28 11.40 -16.75 20.39
CA HIS A 28 12.13 -15.63 19.81
C HIS A 28 12.65 -15.93 18.39
N TRP A 29 13.29 -17.06 18.19
CA TRP A 29 13.85 -17.43 16.89
C TRP A 29 12.78 -17.83 15.89
N LYS A 30 11.70 -18.48 16.33
CA LYS A 30 10.51 -18.79 15.53
C LYS A 30 9.88 -17.52 14.98
N GLN A 31 9.64 -16.51 15.82
CA GLN A 31 9.10 -15.22 15.40
C GLN A 31 10.01 -14.55 14.36
N ARG A 32 11.32 -14.54 14.56
CA ARG A 32 12.29 -13.93 13.63
C ARG A 32 12.44 -14.69 12.32
N SER A 33 12.33 -16.01 12.34
CA SER A 33 12.40 -16.85 11.15
C SER A 33 11.18 -16.72 10.26
N ARG A 34 10.02 -16.31 10.80
CA ARG A 34 8.70 -16.25 10.11
C ARG A 34 8.30 -17.58 9.45
N GLN A 35 8.73 -18.70 9.98
CA GLN A 35 8.38 -20.03 9.50
C GLN A 35 7.18 -20.57 10.28
N LEU A 36 5.98 -20.41 9.72
CA LEU A 36 4.71 -20.76 10.39
C LEU A 36 4.36 -22.26 10.26
N TRP A 37 4.86 -22.93 9.23
CA TRP A 37 4.51 -24.34 8.94
C TRP A 37 5.13 -25.34 9.89
N LEU A 38 6.16 -24.96 10.66
CA LEU A 38 6.79 -25.81 11.67
C LEU A 38 6.09 -25.77 13.06
N THR A 39 4.90 -25.20 13.15
CA THR A 39 4.16 -25.11 14.43
C THR A 39 3.75 -26.46 15.03
N LEU A 40 3.83 -27.55 14.26
CA LEU A 40 3.43 -28.90 14.68
C LEU A 40 4.59 -29.92 14.66
N GLY A 41 5.81 -29.49 14.37
CA GLY A 41 6.97 -30.35 14.24
C GLY A 41 8.08 -30.06 15.24
N ASP A 42 9.20 -30.76 15.08
CA ASP A 42 10.38 -30.76 15.91
C ASP A 42 10.86 -29.34 16.31
N LYS A 43 11.22 -29.16 17.57
CA LYS A 43 11.74 -27.91 18.17
C LYS A 43 13.15 -27.58 17.63
N ASN A 44 13.28 -27.36 16.30
CA ASN A 44 14.58 -27.15 15.68
C ASN A 44 14.97 -25.66 15.68
N THR A 45 15.49 -25.19 16.79
CA THR A 45 16.06 -23.84 16.94
C THR A 45 17.19 -23.59 15.93
N GLY A 46 18.00 -24.59 15.60
CA GLY A 46 19.06 -24.48 14.58
C GLY A 46 18.54 -24.10 13.20
N PHE A 47 17.38 -24.63 12.81
CA PHE A 47 16.72 -24.24 11.54
C PHE A 47 16.25 -22.78 11.55
N PHE A 48 15.62 -22.34 12.65
CA PHE A 48 15.17 -20.95 12.78
C PHE A 48 16.35 -19.96 12.76
N HIS A 49 17.46 -20.32 13.40
CA HIS A 49 18.72 -19.56 13.35
C HIS A 49 19.25 -19.46 11.90
N ALA A 50 19.31 -20.58 11.17
CA ALA A 50 19.81 -20.62 9.80
C ALA A 50 18.93 -19.75 8.87
N CYS A 51 17.61 -19.89 8.97
CA CYS A 51 16.67 -19.05 8.21
C CYS A 51 16.81 -17.56 8.51
N THR A 52 16.98 -17.20 9.79
CA THR A 52 17.15 -15.80 10.20
C THR A 52 18.49 -15.24 9.71
N LYS A 53 19.59 -15.99 9.87
CA LYS A 53 20.92 -15.60 9.36
C LYS A 53 20.94 -15.45 7.85
N GLY A 54 20.33 -16.39 7.11
CA GLY A 54 20.21 -16.33 5.67
C GLY A 54 19.46 -15.06 5.20
N ARG A 55 18.34 -14.73 5.84
CA ARG A 55 17.61 -13.50 5.55
C ARG A 55 18.37 -12.23 5.90
N LEU A 56 19.11 -12.23 7.00
CA LEU A 56 19.97 -11.11 7.37
C LEU A 56 21.05 -10.88 6.32
N ALA A 57 21.68 -11.96 5.83
CA ALA A 57 22.70 -11.89 4.78
C ALA A 57 22.14 -11.34 3.46
N VAL A 58 20.96 -11.84 3.02
CA VAL A 58 20.29 -11.34 1.79
C VAL A 58 19.86 -9.89 1.89
N ASN A 59 19.47 -9.44 3.09
CA ASN A 59 19.00 -8.06 3.31
C ASN A 59 20.10 -7.09 3.77
N LYS A 60 21.37 -7.52 3.76
CA LYS A 60 22.50 -6.68 4.14
C LYS A 60 22.80 -5.69 3.00
N PHE A 61 22.89 -4.41 3.34
CA PHE A 61 23.37 -3.39 2.44
C PHE A 61 24.90 -3.40 2.45
N SER A 62 25.50 -3.85 1.37
CA SER A 62 26.96 -3.85 1.15
C SER A 62 27.37 -2.97 -0.02
N VAL A 63 26.44 -2.64 -0.91
CA VAL A 63 26.68 -1.86 -2.11
C VAL A 63 25.40 -1.20 -2.58
N ILE A 64 25.47 0.01 -3.08
CA ILE A 64 24.41 0.73 -3.77
C ILE A 64 24.97 1.55 -4.92
N GLU A 65 24.20 1.63 -6.00
CA GLU A 65 24.48 2.44 -7.18
C GLU A 65 23.51 3.63 -7.21
N ASN A 66 24.02 4.84 -7.43
CA ASN A 66 23.17 6.03 -7.57
C ASN A 66 22.55 6.13 -8.96
N GLU A 67 21.76 7.19 -9.23
CA GLU A 67 21.10 7.41 -10.52
C GLU A 67 22.11 7.68 -11.67
N GLU A 68 23.34 8.04 -11.35
CA GLU A 68 24.45 8.33 -12.30
C GLU A 68 25.31 7.09 -12.60
N GLY A 69 25.01 5.94 -11.98
CA GLY A 69 25.77 4.70 -12.15
C GLY A 69 27.02 4.59 -11.27
N THR A 70 27.21 5.52 -10.31
CA THR A 70 28.32 5.45 -9.36
C THR A 70 28.00 4.50 -8.22
N THR A 71 28.94 3.60 -7.92
CA THR A 71 28.78 2.56 -6.90
C THR A 71 29.43 2.99 -5.59
N PHE A 72 28.72 2.79 -4.47
CA PHE A 72 29.12 3.12 -3.10
C PHE A 72 29.13 1.88 -2.22
N TYR A 73 30.14 1.74 -1.37
CA TYR A 73 30.35 0.60 -0.48
C TYR A 73 30.31 0.99 1.00
N GLU A 74 30.69 2.23 1.33
CA GLU A 74 30.75 2.71 2.69
C GLU A 74 29.35 3.02 3.23
N GLU A 75 29.04 2.59 4.45
CA GLU A 75 27.70 2.69 5.03
C GLU A 75 27.17 4.13 5.07
N HIS A 76 28.02 5.11 5.38
CA HIS A 76 27.64 6.53 5.38
C HIS A 76 27.31 7.07 3.98
N GLN A 77 28.01 6.59 2.94
CA GLN A 77 27.72 6.97 1.54
C GLN A 77 26.42 6.30 1.06
N ILE A 78 26.23 5.01 1.39
CA ILE A 78 24.98 4.28 1.11
C ILE A 78 23.80 5.03 1.75
N LEU A 79 23.92 5.44 3.02
CA LEU A 79 22.90 6.20 3.72
C LEU A 79 22.59 7.53 3.02
N LYS A 80 23.62 8.22 2.55
CA LYS A 80 23.46 9.48 1.79
C LYS A 80 22.65 9.25 0.51
N VAL A 81 23.00 8.24 -0.29
CA VAL A 81 22.26 7.88 -1.52
C VAL A 81 20.80 7.55 -1.21
N ILE A 82 20.54 6.79 -0.13
CA ILE A 82 19.17 6.45 0.31
C ILE A 82 18.41 7.73 0.66
N SER A 83 19.00 8.60 1.49
CA SER A 83 18.35 9.81 1.97
C SER A 83 18.05 10.78 0.83
N GLU A 84 18.99 11.02 -0.07
CA GLU A 84 18.83 11.89 -1.24
C GLU A 84 17.74 11.37 -2.19
N TYR A 85 17.72 10.05 -2.44
CA TYR A 85 16.71 9.43 -3.28
C TYR A 85 15.29 9.61 -2.72
N TYR A 86 15.10 9.36 -1.42
CA TYR A 86 13.79 9.51 -0.80
C TYR A 86 13.41 10.97 -0.58
N GLN A 87 14.37 11.86 -0.26
CA GLN A 87 14.11 13.29 -0.19
C GLN A 87 13.57 13.81 -1.53
N LYS A 88 14.17 13.41 -2.64
CA LYS A 88 13.72 13.75 -4.01
C LYS A 88 12.31 13.23 -4.31
N ILE A 89 12.02 11.97 -3.92
CA ILE A 89 10.69 11.38 -4.14
C ILE A 89 9.62 12.06 -3.28
N PHE A 90 9.92 12.36 -2.02
CA PHE A 90 8.97 12.91 -1.06
C PHE A 90 8.86 14.44 -1.09
N THR A 91 9.57 15.12 -1.97
CA THR A 91 9.39 16.57 -2.19
C THR A 91 8.12 16.82 -2.99
N THR A 92 7.23 17.64 -2.44
CA THR A 92 5.95 18.00 -3.08
C THR A 92 6.18 18.78 -4.39
N LYS A 93 5.21 18.69 -5.29
CA LYS A 93 5.20 19.44 -6.54
C LYS A 93 3.92 20.28 -6.64
N PRO A 94 4.02 21.51 -7.19
CA PRO A 94 2.84 22.31 -7.48
C PRO A 94 2.00 21.62 -8.56
N GLY A 95 0.67 21.79 -8.50
CA GLY A 95 -0.24 21.22 -9.49
C GLY A 95 -1.65 21.79 -9.34
N GLU A 96 -2.40 21.79 -10.44
CA GLU A 96 -3.83 22.12 -10.43
C GLU A 96 -4.63 20.90 -9.99
N ARG A 97 -5.19 20.97 -8.77
CA ARG A 97 -5.88 19.82 -8.15
C ARG A 97 -7.38 19.99 -8.11
N ARG A 98 -7.87 21.21 -7.79
CA ARG A 98 -9.29 21.46 -7.52
C ARG A 98 -10.19 21.22 -8.72
N SER A 99 -9.79 21.70 -9.90
CA SER A 99 -10.58 21.54 -11.13
C SER A 99 -10.67 20.06 -11.56
N VAL A 100 -9.56 19.34 -11.46
CA VAL A 100 -9.48 17.90 -11.80
C VAL A 100 -10.38 17.07 -10.87
N ILE A 101 -10.28 17.30 -9.55
CA ILE A 101 -11.10 16.61 -8.55
C ILE A 101 -12.58 16.95 -8.73
N ALA A 102 -12.94 18.24 -8.94
CA ALA A 102 -14.31 18.67 -9.16
C ALA A 102 -14.90 18.10 -10.46
N ALA A 103 -14.07 17.94 -11.50
CA ALA A 103 -14.48 17.26 -12.72
C ALA A 103 -14.77 15.77 -12.51
N ALA A 104 -14.10 15.10 -11.59
CA ALA A 104 -14.21 13.66 -11.35
C ALA A 104 -15.31 13.28 -10.34
N LEU A 105 -15.33 13.95 -9.19
CA LEU A 105 -16.09 13.53 -8.02
C LEU A 105 -17.30 14.44 -7.72
N GLN A 106 -18.26 13.87 -7.00
CA GLN A 106 -19.39 14.57 -6.39
C GLN A 106 -19.45 14.24 -4.89
N PRO A 107 -20.04 15.12 -4.05
CA PRO A 107 -20.28 14.80 -2.64
C PRO A 107 -21.13 13.53 -2.52
N CYS A 108 -20.70 12.59 -1.69
CA CYS A 108 -21.37 11.30 -1.50
C CYS A 108 -21.49 10.89 -0.02
N ILE A 109 -20.92 11.66 0.91
CA ILE A 109 -20.98 11.41 2.36
C ILE A 109 -22.13 12.22 2.97
N SER A 110 -23.06 11.52 3.64
CA SER A 110 -24.16 12.17 4.37
C SER A 110 -23.72 12.67 5.75
N ASP A 111 -24.48 13.64 6.32
CA ASP A 111 -24.26 14.12 7.68
C ASP A 111 -24.36 13.01 8.74
N GLU A 112 -25.26 12.03 8.52
CA GLU A 112 -25.37 10.89 9.40
C GLU A 112 -24.10 10.04 9.38
N THR A 113 -23.55 9.80 8.19
CA THR A 113 -22.29 9.08 8.04
C THR A 113 -21.14 9.86 8.70
N ASN A 114 -21.05 11.16 8.50
CA ASN A 114 -20.06 12.01 9.14
C ASN A 114 -20.15 11.95 10.67
N ARG A 115 -21.34 12.00 11.24
CA ARG A 115 -21.55 11.85 12.70
C ARG A 115 -21.05 10.49 13.22
N LYS A 116 -21.27 9.40 12.46
CA LYS A 116 -20.75 8.06 12.82
C LYS A 116 -19.23 7.99 12.74
N LEU A 117 -18.63 8.58 11.71
CA LEU A 117 -17.19 8.58 11.51
C LEU A 117 -16.46 9.40 12.59
N THR A 118 -17.03 10.55 13.00
CA THR A 118 -16.36 11.52 13.89
C THR A 118 -16.64 11.32 15.37
N ARG A 119 -17.48 10.34 15.75
CA ARG A 119 -17.75 10.09 17.17
C ARG A 119 -16.48 9.67 17.92
N MET A 120 -16.42 9.97 19.22
CA MET A 120 -15.33 9.51 20.09
C MET A 120 -15.26 7.97 20.11
N PRO A 121 -14.08 7.36 19.93
CA PRO A 121 -13.95 5.90 19.98
C PRO A 121 -14.16 5.37 21.40
N THR A 122 -14.92 4.29 21.49
CA THR A 122 -15.15 3.61 22.76
C THR A 122 -13.94 2.76 23.17
N ALA A 123 -13.82 2.46 24.46
CA ALA A 123 -12.78 1.55 24.98
C ALA A 123 -12.81 0.17 24.26
N LYS A 124 -14.02 -0.34 23.95
CA LYS A 124 -14.19 -1.59 23.20
C LYS A 124 -13.65 -1.49 21.77
N GLU A 125 -13.90 -0.38 21.09
CA GLU A 125 -13.42 -0.13 19.73
C GLU A 125 -11.88 -0.07 19.67
N ILE A 126 -11.27 0.64 20.62
CA ILE A 126 -9.81 0.74 20.76
C ILE A 126 -9.18 -0.62 21.06
N LYS A 127 -9.74 -1.37 22.03
CA LYS A 127 -9.30 -2.74 22.35
C LYS A 127 -9.38 -3.63 21.10
N THR A 128 -10.52 -3.61 20.40
CA THR A 128 -10.73 -4.41 19.18
C THR A 128 -9.72 -4.02 18.07
N ALA A 129 -9.37 -2.75 17.96
CA ALA A 129 -8.34 -2.29 17.03
C ALA A 129 -6.97 -2.85 17.41
N CYS A 130 -6.55 -2.77 18.68
CA CYS A 130 -5.29 -3.32 19.17
C CYS A 130 -5.20 -4.85 18.92
N PHE A 131 -6.24 -5.60 19.26
CA PHE A 131 -6.27 -7.06 19.11
C PHE A 131 -6.42 -7.52 17.63
N SER A 132 -6.75 -6.63 16.71
CA SER A 132 -6.76 -6.91 15.28
C SER A 132 -5.39 -6.74 14.59
N ILE A 133 -4.39 -6.26 15.32
CA ILE A 133 -3.00 -6.19 14.84
C ILE A 133 -2.36 -7.56 15.08
N HIS A 134 -1.76 -8.13 14.05
CA HIS A 134 -1.10 -9.44 14.20
C HIS A 134 0.03 -9.36 15.23
N ALA A 135 0.04 -10.27 16.20
CA ALA A 135 0.94 -10.27 17.35
C ALA A 135 2.44 -10.23 16.98
N ASP A 136 2.83 -11.02 15.97
CA ASP A 136 4.23 -11.27 15.59
C ASP A 136 4.78 -10.31 14.53
N LYS A 137 4.03 -9.26 14.14
CA LYS A 137 4.56 -8.26 13.21
C LYS A 137 5.66 -7.43 13.86
N ALA A 138 6.65 -7.06 13.04
CA ALA A 138 7.78 -6.25 13.46
C ALA A 138 7.33 -4.98 14.20
N PRO A 139 8.00 -4.65 15.32
CA PRO A 139 7.72 -3.45 16.09
C PRO A 139 8.10 -2.17 15.33
N GLY A 140 7.61 -1.04 15.80
CA GLY A 140 8.04 0.28 15.38
C GLY A 140 9.29 0.76 16.12
N PRO A 141 9.56 2.09 16.10
CA PRO A 141 10.70 2.69 16.81
C PRO A 141 10.71 2.49 18.33
N ASP A 142 9.52 2.27 18.91
CA ASP A 142 9.32 1.99 20.33
C ASP A 142 9.82 0.59 20.77
N GLY A 143 10.09 -0.29 19.81
CA GLY A 143 10.56 -1.66 20.06
C GLY A 143 9.48 -2.63 20.55
N PHE A 144 8.25 -2.19 20.79
CA PHE A 144 7.16 -3.03 21.29
C PHE A 144 6.36 -3.66 20.17
N SER A 145 6.15 -4.98 20.24
CA SER A 145 5.25 -5.72 19.35
C SER A 145 3.79 -5.61 19.81
N ALA A 146 2.85 -5.96 18.92
CA ALA A 146 1.44 -6.02 19.29
C ALA A 146 1.17 -7.09 20.37
N SER A 147 1.95 -8.17 20.38
CA SER A 147 1.89 -9.22 21.41
C SER A 147 2.07 -8.65 22.81
N PHE A 148 3.06 -7.78 23.03
CA PHE A 148 3.30 -7.13 24.32
C PHE A 148 2.03 -6.43 24.83
N PHE A 149 1.39 -5.60 24.01
CA PHE A 149 0.17 -4.86 24.39
C PHE A 149 -1.03 -5.77 24.61
N GLN A 150 -1.18 -6.80 23.78
CA GLN A 150 -2.28 -7.76 23.88
C GLN A 150 -2.17 -8.62 25.16
N THR A 151 -0.97 -9.13 25.46
CA THR A 151 -0.71 -9.95 26.66
C THR A 151 -0.88 -9.12 27.94
N ASN A 152 -0.36 -7.89 27.93
CA ASN A 152 -0.39 -7.02 29.12
C ASN A 152 -1.58 -6.07 29.17
N TRP A 153 -2.64 -6.34 28.40
CA TRP A 153 -3.78 -5.43 28.24
C TRP A 153 -4.43 -5.04 29.58
N ARG A 154 -4.46 -5.94 30.56
CA ARG A 154 -5.02 -5.65 31.89
C ARG A 154 -4.29 -4.51 32.60
N THR A 155 -2.99 -4.40 32.39
CA THR A 155 -2.12 -3.41 33.04
C THR A 155 -2.07 -2.10 32.24
N VAL A 156 -1.84 -2.18 30.90
CA VAL A 156 -1.56 -1.00 30.06
C VAL A 156 -2.80 -0.46 29.34
N GLY A 157 -3.89 -1.23 29.27
CA GLY A 157 -5.04 -0.93 28.43
C GLY A 157 -5.74 0.38 28.76
N ALA A 158 -5.87 0.73 30.06
CA ALA A 158 -6.49 1.97 30.47
C ALA A 158 -5.73 3.21 29.96
N GLN A 159 -4.40 3.19 30.05
CA GLN A 159 -3.55 4.27 29.56
C GLN A 159 -3.62 4.38 28.04
N ILE A 160 -3.58 3.26 27.32
CA ILE A 160 -3.72 3.24 25.85
C ILE A 160 -5.06 3.86 25.44
N ILE A 161 -6.15 3.48 26.08
CA ILE A 161 -7.47 4.03 25.78
C ILE A 161 -7.47 5.54 25.95
N LEU A 162 -6.93 6.04 27.06
CA LEU A 162 -6.86 7.47 27.37
C LEU A 162 -6.06 8.22 26.30
N GLU A 163 -4.87 7.75 25.95
CA GLU A 163 -3.99 8.39 24.96
C GLU A 163 -4.61 8.40 23.56
N ILE A 164 -5.23 7.28 23.14
CA ILE A 164 -5.94 7.22 21.86
C ILE A 164 -7.13 8.19 21.85
N GLN A 165 -7.92 8.23 22.91
CA GLN A 165 -9.05 9.17 23.03
C GLN A 165 -8.58 10.63 23.04
N ASN A 166 -7.44 10.93 23.65
CA ASN A 166 -6.83 12.27 23.62
C ASN A 166 -6.51 12.71 22.19
N PHE A 167 -5.98 11.80 21.35
CA PHE A 167 -5.79 12.13 19.92
C PHE A 167 -7.11 12.44 19.22
N PHE A 168 -8.15 11.63 19.39
CA PHE A 168 -9.45 11.86 18.76
C PHE A 168 -10.18 13.11 19.28
N SER A 169 -9.90 13.52 20.52
CA SER A 169 -10.45 14.74 21.13
C SER A 169 -9.69 15.99 20.68
N SER A 170 -8.36 15.97 20.76
CA SER A 170 -7.52 17.13 20.42
C SER A 170 -7.33 17.32 18.92
N GLY A 171 -7.41 16.23 18.14
CA GLY A 171 -7.06 16.21 16.74
C GLY A 171 -5.56 16.39 16.47
N ILE A 172 -4.70 16.24 17.47
CA ILE A 172 -3.24 16.43 17.38
C ILE A 172 -2.54 15.10 17.69
N LEU A 173 -1.74 14.62 16.73
CA LEU A 173 -0.92 13.42 16.90
C LEU A 173 0.49 13.82 17.38
N PRO A 174 0.93 13.39 18.57
CA PRO A 174 2.28 13.63 19.04
C PRO A 174 3.34 13.08 18.08
N ARG A 175 4.35 13.87 17.75
CA ARG A 175 5.37 13.52 16.74
C ARG A 175 6.11 12.23 17.06
N ASN A 176 6.41 11.95 18.33
CA ASN A 176 7.07 10.73 18.77
C ASN A 176 6.26 9.46 18.45
N ILE A 177 4.93 9.54 18.41
CA ILE A 177 4.06 8.41 18.05
C ILE A 177 4.13 8.10 16.56
N ASN A 178 4.38 9.11 15.71
CA ASN A 178 4.38 8.98 14.26
C ASN A 178 5.78 8.82 13.63
N THR A 179 6.83 8.81 14.44
CA THR A 179 8.17 8.39 13.98
C THR A 179 8.10 6.97 13.44
N THR A 180 8.72 6.73 12.29
CA THR A 180 8.58 5.47 11.56
C THR A 180 9.94 4.97 11.08
N HIS A 181 10.28 3.73 11.41
CA HIS A 181 11.41 3.05 10.79
C HIS A 181 11.02 2.52 9.41
N VAL A 182 11.88 2.72 8.42
CA VAL A 182 11.69 2.18 7.07
C VAL A 182 12.68 1.06 6.83
N ARG A 183 12.16 -0.14 6.58
CA ARG A 183 12.96 -1.28 6.12
C ARG A 183 12.89 -1.37 4.61
N LEU A 184 14.06 -1.39 3.97
CA LEU A 184 14.19 -1.56 2.54
C LEU A 184 14.29 -3.06 2.22
N ILE A 185 13.29 -3.59 1.49
CA ILE A 185 13.20 -5.01 1.10
C ILE A 185 13.53 -5.16 -0.38
N PRO A 186 14.49 -6.02 -0.76
CA PRO A 186 14.82 -6.27 -2.16
C PRO A 186 13.60 -6.81 -2.94
N LYS A 187 13.38 -6.32 -4.15
CA LYS A 187 12.39 -6.84 -5.10
C LYS A 187 12.96 -7.95 -5.98
N ILE A 188 14.27 -7.93 -6.17
CA ILE A 188 15.02 -8.83 -7.04
C ILE A 188 16.20 -9.44 -6.27
N THR A 189 16.76 -10.52 -6.79
CA THR A 189 17.82 -11.29 -6.12
C THR A 189 19.13 -10.49 -5.97
N SER A 190 19.46 -9.61 -6.92
CA SER A 190 20.69 -8.80 -6.90
C SER A 190 20.35 -7.32 -7.06
N PRO A 191 19.82 -6.65 -6.01
CA PRO A 191 19.45 -5.24 -6.08
C PRO A 191 20.68 -4.36 -6.16
N LYS A 192 20.69 -3.40 -7.08
CA LYS A 192 21.79 -2.45 -7.26
C LYS A 192 21.37 -1.02 -6.93
N THR A 193 20.18 -0.62 -7.34
CA THR A 193 19.68 0.74 -7.23
C THR A 193 18.52 0.84 -6.23
N MET A 194 18.21 2.04 -5.78
CA MET A 194 17.06 2.27 -4.88
C MET A 194 15.71 1.89 -5.50
N LYS A 195 15.60 1.79 -6.83
CA LYS A 195 14.39 1.33 -7.54
C LYS A 195 14.11 -0.15 -7.28
N ASP A 196 15.14 -0.93 -6.96
CA ASP A 196 15.07 -2.38 -6.72
C ASP A 196 14.58 -2.72 -5.31
N TYR A 197 14.33 -1.73 -4.47
CA TYR A 197 13.84 -1.92 -3.10
C TYR A 197 12.40 -1.44 -2.91
N ARG A 198 11.69 -2.10 -1.97
CA ARG A 198 10.40 -1.64 -1.43
C ARG A 198 10.62 -1.04 -0.05
N PRO A 199 10.21 0.20 0.22
CA PRO A 199 10.24 0.77 1.56
C PRO A 199 9.04 0.24 2.36
N ILE A 200 9.29 -0.52 3.41
CA ILE A 200 8.24 -1.00 4.31
C ILE A 200 8.30 -0.21 5.61
N ALA A 201 7.22 0.47 5.93
CA ALA A 201 7.08 1.28 7.13
C ALA A 201 6.79 0.43 8.37
N LEU A 202 7.57 0.64 9.41
CA LEU A 202 7.43 0.03 10.73
C LEU A 202 6.99 1.11 11.70
N CYS A 203 5.67 1.23 11.88
CA CYS A 203 5.03 2.22 12.76
C CYS A 203 4.89 1.68 14.18
N SER A 204 4.82 2.59 15.17
CA SER A 204 4.49 2.24 16.56
C SER A 204 3.12 1.57 16.68
N ILE A 205 2.89 0.83 17.76
CA ILE A 205 1.59 0.18 17.98
C ILE A 205 0.50 1.21 18.27
N TYR A 206 0.81 2.28 18.99
CA TYR A 206 -0.13 3.40 19.22
C TYR A 206 -0.67 3.96 17.91
N TYR A 207 0.24 4.28 16.97
CA TYR A 207 -0.16 4.71 15.64
C TYR A 207 -1.04 3.68 14.92
N LYS A 208 -0.61 2.41 14.94
CA LYS A 208 -1.38 1.32 14.30
C LYS A 208 -2.78 1.17 14.88
N ILE A 209 -2.99 1.40 16.18
CA ILE A 209 -4.32 1.38 16.82
C ILE A 209 -5.19 2.51 16.26
N ILE A 210 -4.66 3.74 16.19
CA ILE A 210 -5.36 4.89 15.59
C ILE A 210 -5.75 4.58 14.15
N ALA A 211 -4.79 4.16 13.33
CA ALA A 211 -5.00 3.81 11.93
C ALA A 211 -6.06 2.70 11.77
N LYS A 212 -6.07 1.69 12.65
CA LYS A 212 -7.06 0.62 12.65
C LYS A 212 -8.46 1.09 13.04
N VAL A 213 -8.59 2.01 14.01
CA VAL A 213 -9.88 2.61 14.36
C VAL A 213 -10.46 3.35 13.16
N LEU A 214 -9.65 4.22 12.53
CA LEU A 214 -10.05 4.95 11.32
C LEU A 214 -10.42 4.00 10.17
N THR A 215 -9.59 3.00 9.90
CA THR A 215 -9.85 2.00 8.87
C THR A 215 -11.15 1.24 9.10
N LYS A 216 -11.40 0.77 10.31
CA LYS A 216 -12.64 0.02 10.65
C LYS A 216 -13.90 0.85 10.50
N ARG A 217 -13.81 2.16 10.70
CA ARG A 217 -14.92 3.09 10.46
C ARG A 217 -15.15 3.36 8.97
N LEU A 218 -14.07 3.42 8.19
CA LEU A 218 -14.15 3.67 6.76
C LEU A 218 -14.65 2.45 5.97
N GLN A 219 -14.19 1.24 6.32
CA GLN A 219 -14.52 0.01 5.60
C GLN A 219 -16.00 -0.19 5.28
N PRO A 220 -16.96 0.00 6.21
CA PRO A 220 -18.39 -0.26 5.94
C PRO A 220 -19.00 0.65 4.87
N ILE A 221 -18.39 1.80 4.60
CA ILE A 221 -18.93 2.79 3.64
C ILE A 221 -18.20 2.77 2.29
N LEU A 222 -17.11 2.01 2.15
CA LEU A 222 -16.31 1.99 0.91
C LEU A 222 -17.11 1.59 -0.33
N HIS A 223 -18.08 0.70 -0.20
CA HIS A 223 -18.89 0.25 -1.32
C HIS A 223 -19.76 1.36 -1.94
N PHE A 224 -20.03 2.44 -1.18
CA PHE A 224 -20.71 3.63 -1.68
C PHE A 224 -19.74 4.69 -2.24
N LEU A 225 -18.47 4.66 -1.79
CA LEU A 225 -17.48 5.68 -2.14
C LEU A 225 -16.67 5.30 -3.36
N ILE A 226 -16.51 4.00 -3.62
CA ILE A 226 -15.60 3.45 -4.60
C ILE A 226 -16.39 2.77 -5.70
N SER A 227 -16.17 3.23 -6.95
CA SER A 227 -16.80 2.68 -8.16
C SER A 227 -16.56 1.17 -8.30
N GLU A 228 -17.40 0.50 -9.07
CA GLU A 228 -17.31 -0.95 -9.32
C GLU A 228 -16.02 -1.34 -10.05
N ASN A 229 -15.37 -0.38 -10.69
CA ASN A 229 -14.12 -0.59 -11.42
C ASN A 229 -12.93 -0.94 -10.52
N GLN A 230 -12.94 -0.53 -9.23
CA GLN A 230 -11.88 -0.82 -8.25
C GLN A 230 -12.27 -2.00 -7.37
N SER A 231 -11.46 -3.07 -7.36
CA SER A 231 -11.72 -4.26 -6.54
C SER A 231 -10.78 -4.41 -5.34
N ALA A 232 -9.69 -3.65 -5.27
CA ALA A 232 -8.74 -3.75 -4.17
C ALA A 232 -9.28 -3.08 -2.90
N PHE A 233 -9.09 -3.74 -1.75
CA PHE A 233 -9.37 -3.24 -0.39
C PHE A 233 -10.85 -2.90 -0.11
N VAL A 234 -11.76 -3.12 -1.04
CA VAL A 234 -13.21 -2.93 -0.85
C VAL A 234 -13.81 -4.26 -0.36
N PRO A 235 -14.56 -4.26 0.76
CA PRO A 235 -15.18 -5.47 1.26
C PRO A 235 -16.06 -6.15 0.20
N GLN A 236 -16.03 -7.50 0.15
CA GLN A 236 -16.79 -8.33 -0.79
C GLN A 236 -16.37 -8.25 -2.27
N ARG A 237 -15.33 -7.49 -2.62
CA ARG A 237 -14.72 -7.50 -3.95
C ARG A 237 -13.41 -8.30 -3.93
N ALA A 238 -13.16 -9.05 -4.98
CA ALA A 238 -11.97 -9.89 -5.10
C ALA A 238 -11.19 -9.60 -6.39
N ILE A 239 -9.87 -9.84 -6.36
CA ILE A 239 -9.05 -9.74 -7.57
C ILE A 239 -9.54 -10.71 -8.67
N ALA A 240 -10.12 -11.85 -8.27
CA ALA A 240 -10.66 -12.84 -9.19
C ALA A 240 -11.75 -12.24 -10.11
N ASP A 241 -12.54 -11.28 -9.63
CA ASP A 241 -13.57 -10.61 -10.42
C ASP A 241 -12.93 -9.83 -11.57
N ASN A 242 -11.90 -9.04 -11.28
CA ASN A 242 -11.16 -8.28 -12.30
C ASN A 242 -10.43 -9.21 -13.26
N VAL A 243 -9.85 -10.31 -12.78
CA VAL A 243 -9.18 -11.31 -13.62
C VAL A 243 -10.16 -11.94 -14.59
N LEU A 244 -11.34 -12.37 -14.14
CA LEU A 244 -12.37 -12.96 -15.01
C LEU A 244 -12.85 -11.97 -16.07
N ILE A 245 -13.19 -10.74 -15.68
CA ILE A 245 -13.62 -9.70 -16.62
C ILE A 245 -12.51 -9.39 -17.64
N THR A 246 -11.27 -9.31 -17.20
CA THR A 246 -10.12 -9.09 -18.08
C THR A 246 -9.94 -10.26 -19.05
N HIS A 247 -10.04 -11.51 -18.59
CA HIS A 247 -9.97 -12.69 -19.46
C HIS A 247 -11.05 -12.68 -20.53
N GLU A 248 -12.29 -12.39 -20.18
CA GLU A 248 -13.39 -12.27 -21.12
C GLU A 248 -13.15 -11.15 -22.15
N ALA A 249 -12.66 -9.99 -21.70
CA ALA A 249 -12.33 -8.87 -22.59
C ALA A 249 -11.18 -9.25 -23.56
N LEU A 250 -10.12 -9.89 -23.08
CA LEU A 250 -9.00 -10.34 -23.91
C LEU A 250 -9.42 -11.45 -24.89
N HIS A 251 -10.26 -12.39 -24.43
CA HIS A 251 -10.85 -13.42 -25.29
C HIS A 251 -11.68 -12.79 -26.41
N TYR A 252 -12.49 -11.79 -26.08
CA TYR A 252 -13.23 -11.00 -27.09
C TYR A 252 -12.28 -10.33 -28.08
N LEU A 253 -11.21 -9.67 -27.64
CA LEU A 253 -10.21 -9.04 -28.50
C LEU A 253 -9.56 -10.08 -29.44
N HIS A 254 -9.17 -11.23 -28.90
CA HIS A 254 -8.51 -12.28 -29.67
C HIS A 254 -9.42 -12.88 -30.76
N ASN A 255 -10.70 -13.04 -30.48
CA ASN A 255 -11.67 -13.65 -31.39
C ASN A 255 -12.42 -12.65 -32.29
N SER A 256 -12.20 -11.35 -32.08
CA SER A 256 -12.84 -10.30 -32.85
C SER A 256 -12.47 -10.38 -34.33
N LYS A 257 -13.49 -10.47 -35.21
CA LYS A 257 -13.33 -10.43 -36.66
C LYS A 257 -13.47 -9.02 -37.23
N ALA A 258 -13.75 -8.02 -36.40
CA ALA A 258 -13.87 -6.63 -36.81
C ALA A 258 -12.55 -6.09 -37.35
N LYS A 259 -12.59 -5.44 -38.54
CA LYS A 259 -11.46 -4.82 -39.20
C LYS A 259 -11.42 -3.29 -38.97
N GLU A 260 -12.60 -2.65 -38.93
CA GLU A 260 -12.71 -1.20 -38.82
C GLU A 260 -12.94 -0.70 -37.38
N ARG A 261 -13.54 -1.52 -36.52
CA ARG A 261 -13.84 -1.19 -35.12
C ARG A 261 -12.96 -2.06 -34.21
N CYS A 262 -11.67 -1.89 -34.30
CA CYS A 262 -10.73 -2.60 -33.48
C CYS A 262 -10.67 -1.98 -32.07
N PHE A 263 -10.57 -2.84 -31.06
CA PHE A 263 -10.39 -2.45 -29.66
C PHE A 263 -8.99 -2.85 -29.19
N MET A 264 -8.57 -2.25 -28.10
CA MET A 264 -7.35 -2.61 -27.40
C MET A 264 -7.56 -2.66 -25.90
N ALA A 265 -6.68 -3.38 -25.22
CA ALA A 265 -6.52 -3.38 -23.77
C ALA A 265 -5.13 -2.83 -23.43
N VAL A 266 -5.03 -1.86 -22.53
CA VAL A 266 -3.79 -1.23 -22.13
C VAL A 266 -3.57 -1.48 -20.65
N LYS A 267 -2.60 -2.34 -20.32
CA LYS A 267 -2.15 -2.53 -18.94
C LYS A 267 -1.14 -1.45 -18.59
N THR A 268 -1.38 -0.72 -17.51
CA THR A 268 -0.46 0.30 -17.01
C THR A 268 0.02 -0.01 -15.60
N ASP A 269 1.27 0.34 -15.31
CA ASP A 269 1.91 0.30 -14.00
C ASP A 269 2.13 1.73 -13.51
N MET A 270 1.78 2.03 -12.27
CA MET A 270 2.04 3.34 -11.69
C MET A 270 3.40 3.38 -11.00
N SER A 271 4.23 4.36 -11.38
CA SER A 271 5.56 4.51 -10.81
C SER A 271 5.52 5.06 -9.39
N LYS A 272 5.91 4.22 -8.40
CA LYS A 272 5.96 4.63 -6.99
C LYS A 272 4.64 5.24 -6.52
N ALA A 273 3.53 4.57 -6.80
CA ALA A 273 2.17 5.05 -6.61
C ALA A 273 1.90 5.57 -5.18
N TYR A 274 2.33 4.83 -4.15
CA TYR A 274 2.19 5.23 -2.75
C TYR A 274 3.12 6.39 -2.35
N ASP A 275 4.34 6.42 -2.87
CA ASP A 275 5.38 7.37 -2.44
C ASP A 275 5.15 8.78 -3.01
N ARG A 276 4.26 8.95 -4.00
CA ARG A 276 4.10 10.19 -4.77
C ARG A 276 2.79 10.93 -4.58
N VAL A 277 1.80 10.31 -3.92
CA VAL A 277 0.48 10.94 -3.72
C VAL A 277 0.66 12.24 -2.93
N GLU A 278 0.22 13.35 -3.50
CA GLU A 278 0.29 14.67 -2.90
C GLU A 278 -0.70 14.79 -1.73
N TRP A 279 -0.26 15.36 -0.60
CA TRP A 279 -1.10 15.49 0.58
C TRP A 279 -2.28 16.44 0.39
N ASP A 280 -2.05 17.57 -0.29
CA ASP A 280 -3.14 18.49 -0.64
C ASP A 280 -4.19 17.84 -1.55
N PHE A 281 -3.75 16.90 -2.43
CA PHE A 281 -4.67 16.14 -3.25
C PHE A 281 -5.54 15.21 -2.40
N ILE A 282 -4.96 14.51 -1.42
CA ILE A 282 -5.69 13.64 -0.49
C ILE A 282 -6.74 14.44 0.28
N GLU A 283 -6.35 15.60 0.83
CA GLU A 283 -7.24 16.47 1.58
C GLU A 283 -8.42 16.96 0.72
N LEU A 284 -8.14 17.48 -0.47
CA LEU A 284 -9.15 17.98 -1.41
C LEU A 284 -10.10 16.88 -1.92
N VAL A 285 -9.60 15.65 -2.10
CA VAL A 285 -10.45 14.49 -2.47
C VAL A 285 -11.46 14.21 -1.36
N MET A 286 -11.00 14.16 -0.10
CA MET A 286 -11.90 13.94 1.04
C MET A 286 -12.89 15.10 1.23
N GLU A 287 -12.45 16.35 1.09
CA GLU A 287 -13.34 17.52 1.10
C GLU A 287 -14.43 17.40 0.02
N ARG A 288 -14.02 17.05 -1.21
CA ARG A 288 -14.95 16.94 -2.34
C ARG A 288 -15.96 15.82 -2.17
N MET A 289 -15.56 14.70 -1.55
CA MET A 289 -16.47 13.59 -1.22
C MET A 289 -17.45 13.96 -0.10
N GLY A 290 -17.19 15.03 0.67
CA GLY A 290 -18.05 15.52 1.74
C GLY A 290 -17.72 14.97 3.11
N PHE A 291 -16.50 14.52 3.36
CA PHE A 291 -16.06 14.17 4.71
C PHE A 291 -15.99 15.39 5.61
N HIS A 292 -16.34 15.21 6.88
CA HIS A 292 -16.28 16.26 7.88
C HIS A 292 -14.82 16.69 8.17
N SER A 293 -14.59 17.97 8.42
CA SER A 293 -13.25 18.53 8.66
C SER A 293 -12.49 17.84 9.80
N THR A 294 -13.16 17.43 10.86
CA THR A 294 -12.57 16.64 11.96
C THR A 294 -12.01 15.30 11.46
N TRP A 295 -12.76 14.59 10.60
CA TRP A 295 -12.28 13.33 10.00
C TRP A 295 -11.06 13.56 9.12
N ILE A 296 -11.14 14.57 8.27
CA ILE A 296 -10.03 14.96 7.38
C ILE A 296 -8.78 15.29 8.22
N ASN A 297 -8.93 16.10 9.27
CA ASN A 297 -7.81 16.44 10.16
C ASN A 297 -7.17 15.19 10.78
N TRP A 298 -7.93 14.21 11.27
CA TRP A 298 -7.36 12.98 11.83
C TRP A 298 -6.55 12.20 10.81
N ILE A 299 -7.04 12.08 9.58
CA ILE A 299 -6.30 11.44 8.48
C ILE A 299 -5.04 12.23 8.16
N MET A 300 -5.15 13.55 8.00
CA MET A 300 -4.01 14.41 7.68
C MET A 300 -2.94 14.38 8.78
N GLN A 301 -3.31 14.40 10.05
CA GLN A 301 -2.38 14.21 11.15
C GLN A 301 -1.62 12.87 11.05
N CYS A 302 -2.30 11.79 10.66
CA CYS A 302 -1.65 10.49 10.46
C CYS A 302 -0.60 10.51 9.36
N ILE A 303 -0.79 11.24 8.27
CA ILE A 303 0.10 11.21 7.11
C ILE A 303 1.14 12.33 7.08
N THR A 304 0.84 13.53 7.63
CA THR A 304 1.70 14.71 7.49
C THR A 304 2.70 14.90 8.62
N THR A 305 2.46 14.31 9.80
CA THR A 305 3.36 14.46 10.97
C THR A 305 4.46 13.38 11.04
N VAL A 306 4.57 12.54 10.00
CA VAL A 306 5.52 11.43 9.94
C VAL A 306 6.96 11.90 9.74
N SER A 307 7.90 11.19 10.37
CA SER A 307 9.32 11.25 10.07
C SER A 307 9.87 9.85 9.84
N TYR A 308 10.78 9.71 8.88
CA TYR A 308 11.38 8.42 8.51
C TYR A 308 12.83 8.34 8.97
N SER A 309 13.21 7.18 9.51
CA SER A 309 14.61 6.75 9.63
C SER A 309 14.74 5.36 8.97
N TYR A 310 15.90 5.10 8.35
CA TYR A 310 16.10 3.87 7.57
C TYR A 310 16.84 2.83 8.43
N LEU A 311 16.30 1.60 8.45
CA LEU A 311 16.98 0.47 9.08
C LEU A 311 18.05 -0.07 8.14
N LEU A 312 19.29 0.37 8.36
CA LEU A 312 20.46 -0.07 7.62
C LEU A 312 21.29 -1.01 8.51
N ASN A 313 21.48 -2.24 8.05
CA ASN A 313 22.31 -3.27 8.73
C ASN A 313 22.00 -3.47 10.23
N GLY A 314 20.77 -3.22 10.68
CA GLY A 314 20.32 -3.42 12.06
C GLY A 314 20.20 -2.15 12.90
N SER A 315 20.71 -1.01 12.43
CA SER A 315 20.59 0.29 13.09
C SER A 315 19.66 1.24 12.33
N ALA A 316 18.93 2.08 13.08
CA ALA A 316 18.10 3.13 12.49
C ALA A 316 18.97 4.36 12.24
N GLN A 317 19.07 4.80 11.00
CA GLN A 317 19.95 5.89 10.58
C GLN A 317 19.23 6.86 9.63
N GLY A 318 19.76 8.06 9.54
CA GLY A 318 19.23 9.13 8.71
C GLY A 318 17.88 9.65 9.20
N SER A 319 17.46 10.76 8.63
CA SER A 319 16.13 11.35 8.88
C SER A 319 15.62 12.00 7.60
N VAL A 320 14.43 11.60 7.17
CA VAL A 320 13.72 12.22 6.04
C VAL A 320 12.33 12.61 6.50
N ILE A 321 12.00 13.89 6.33
CA ILE A 321 10.66 14.41 6.58
C ILE A 321 9.98 14.54 5.22
N PRO A 322 8.98 13.70 4.92
CA PRO A 322 8.27 13.77 3.66
C PRO A 322 7.37 14.99 3.58
N GLN A 323 7.05 15.41 2.37
CA GLN A 323 6.07 16.46 2.06
C GLN A 323 4.90 15.90 1.22
N ARG A 324 4.97 14.63 0.82
CA ARG A 324 3.95 13.85 0.10
C ARG A 324 4.16 12.36 0.32
N GLY A 325 3.27 11.57 -0.20
CA GLY A 325 3.32 10.11 -0.13
C GLY A 325 2.60 9.55 1.10
N ILE A 326 2.26 8.28 1.00
CA ILE A 326 1.64 7.48 2.06
C ILE A 326 2.46 6.22 2.31
N ARG A 327 2.43 5.70 3.53
CA ARG A 327 3.32 4.62 3.96
C ARG A 327 2.94 3.26 3.40
N GLN A 328 3.90 2.52 2.86
CA GLN A 328 3.73 1.11 2.52
C GLN A 328 3.81 0.26 3.81
N GLY A 329 2.73 -0.48 4.11
CA GLY A 329 2.62 -1.29 5.33
C GLY A 329 1.80 -0.66 6.47
N ASP A 330 1.33 0.56 6.30
CA ASP A 330 0.37 1.23 7.18
C ASP A 330 -1.05 0.67 6.95
N PRO A 331 -1.83 0.37 7.99
CA PRO A 331 -3.21 -0.09 7.83
C PRO A 331 -4.14 0.89 7.11
N LEU A 332 -3.88 2.20 7.20
CA LEU A 332 -4.73 3.26 6.64
C LEU A 332 -4.41 3.56 5.18
N SER A 333 -3.14 3.47 4.78
CA SER A 333 -2.66 3.86 3.45
C SER A 333 -3.40 3.22 2.27
N PRO A 334 -3.74 1.91 2.27
CA PRO A 334 -4.50 1.30 1.18
C PRO A 334 -5.86 1.98 0.93
N PHE A 335 -6.53 2.41 1.99
CA PHE A 335 -7.85 3.03 1.90
C PHE A 335 -7.76 4.48 1.39
N ILE A 336 -6.76 5.23 1.84
CA ILE A 336 -6.46 6.56 1.29
C ILE A 336 -6.15 6.44 -0.20
N PHE A 337 -5.36 5.43 -0.58
CA PHE A 337 -4.98 5.20 -1.96
C PHE A 337 -6.20 4.98 -2.88
N ILE A 338 -7.13 4.09 -2.50
CA ILE A 338 -8.32 3.84 -3.32
C ILE A 338 -9.30 5.02 -3.35
N LEU A 339 -9.38 5.84 -2.29
CA LEU A 339 -10.13 7.10 -2.32
C LEU A 339 -9.54 8.07 -3.36
N CYS A 340 -8.21 8.17 -3.41
CA CYS A 340 -7.51 8.98 -4.42
C CYS A 340 -7.70 8.44 -5.84
N SER A 341 -7.63 7.12 -6.02
CA SER A 341 -7.81 6.49 -7.34
C SER A 341 -9.22 6.64 -7.89
N GLU A 342 -10.22 6.96 -7.03
CA GLU A 342 -11.59 7.23 -7.46
C GLU A 342 -11.68 8.49 -8.34
N VAL A 343 -10.76 9.45 -8.19
CA VAL A 343 -10.65 10.58 -9.12
C VAL A 343 -10.36 10.10 -10.55
N LEU A 344 -9.41 9.15 -10.70
CA LEU A 344 -9.10 8.56 -12.01
C LEU A 344 -10.32 7.83 -12.59
N SER A 345 -10.99 6.99 -11.79
CA SER A 345 -12.22 6.30 -12.19
C SER A 345 -13.32 7.27 -12.61
N GLY A 346 -13.54 8.31 -11.82
CA GLY A 346 -14.55 9.33 -12.11
C GLY A 346 -14.29 10.07 -13.42
N LEU A 347 -13.03 10.38 -13.75
CA LEU A 347 -12.68 11.00 -15.02
C LEU A 347 -12.99 10.07 -16.19
N TYR A 348 -12.59 8.79 -16.12
CA TYR A 348 -12.86 7.81 -17.19
C TYR A 348 -14.36 7.53 -17.36
N ASN A 349 -15.13 7.43 -16.29
CA ASN A 349 -16.57 7.22 -16.38
C ASN A 349 -17.26 8.39 -17.06
N LYS A 350 -16.90 9.64 -16.74
CA LYS A 350 -17.48 10.83 -17.36
C LYS A 350 -17.17 10.97 -18.85
N VAL A 351 -15.97 10.64 -19.31
CA VAL A 351 -15.67 10.68 -20.75
C VAL A 351 -16.39 9.56 -21.50
N GLN A 352 -16.62 8.40 -20.87
CA GLN A 352 -17.46 7.35 -21.45
C GLN A 352 -18.94 7.77 -21.54
N GLU A 353 -19.48 8.42 -20.51
CA GLU A 353 -20.86 8.96 -20.50
C GLU A 353 -21.09 10.01 -21.61
N ARG A 354 -20.07 10.84 -21.88
CA ARG A 354 -20.10 11.83 -22.97
C ARG A 354 -19.90 11.21 -24.36
N GLY A 355 -19.41 9.98 -24.43
CA GLY A 355 -19.09 9.30 -25.68
C GLY A 355 -17.70 9.63 -26.25
N ASP A 356 -16.86 10.36 -25.51
CA ASP A 356 -15.51 10.74 -25.92
C ASP A 356 -14.51 9.57 -25.85
N LEU A 357 -14.86 8.50 -25.13
CA LEU A 357 -14.10 7.25 -25.05
C LEU A 357 -15.07 6.07 -25.08
N THR A 358 -14.78 5.09 -25.93
CA THR A 358 -15.66 3.93 -26.10
C THR A 358 -15.08 2.70 -25.41
N GLY A 359 -15.61 2.33 -24.25
CA GLY A 359 -15.24 1.09 -23.55
C GLY A 359 -15.65 -0.17 -24.31
N ILE A 360 -15.01 -1.30 -23.96
CA ILE A 360 -15.31 -2.61 -24.54
C ILE A 360 -16.68 -3.13 -24.05
N LYS A 361 -17.39 -3.86 -24.90
CA LYS A 361 -18.65 -4.54 -24.57
C LYS A 361 -18.56 -5.99 -24.99
N VAL A 362 -18.40 -6.89 -24.03
CA VAL A 362 -18.14 -8.31 -24.28
C VAL A 362 -19.42 -9.06 -24.70
N GLY A 363 -20.59 -8.65 -24.19
CA GLY A 363 -21.87 -9.29 -24.50
C GLY A 363 -22.97 -8.27 -24.84
N LYS A 364 -24.02 -8.72 -25.56
CA LYS A 364 -25.08 -7.83 -26.03
C LYS A 364 -25.77 -7.02 -24.93
N ASN A 365 -25.94 -7.63 -23.75
CA ASN A 365 -26.62 -7.01 -22.59
C ASN A 365 -25.66 -6.55 -21.48
N ASN A 366 -24.36 -6.67 -21.68
CA ASN A 366 -23.36 -6.27 -20.66
C ASN A 366 -23.11 -4.76 -20.70
N PRO A 367 -22.70 -4.13 -19.58
CA PRO A 367 -22.24 -2.76 -19.58
C PRO A 367 -20.94 -2.62 -20.40
N ARG A 368 -20.63 -1.40 -20.80
CA ARG A 368 -19.32 -1.08 -21.37
C ARG A 368 -18.32 -0.89 -20.25
N ILE A 369 -17.15 -1.47 -20.41
CA ILE A 369 -16.04 -1.38 -19.46
C ILE A 369 -14.92 -0.60 -20.14
N ASN A 370 -14.51 0.53 -19.57
CA ASN A 370 -13.41 1.36 -20.06
C ASN A 370 -12.15 1.17 -19.21
N HIS A 371 -12.26 0.78 -17.93
CA HIS A 371 -11.13 0.49 -17.07
C HIS A 371 -11.48 -0.48 -15.95
N LEU A 372 -10.45 -1.13 -15.40
CA LEU A 372 -10.48 -1.94 -14.19
C LEU A 372 -9.26 -1.58 -13.35
N LEU A 373 -9.43 -1.47 -12.03
CA LEU A 373 -8.40 -1.14 -11.07
C LEU A 373 -8.27 -2.23 -10.01
N PHE A 374 -7.04 -2.57 -9.69
CA PHE A 374 -6.70 -3.33 -8.48
C PHE A 374 -5.53 -2.65 -7.78
N ALA A 375 -5.82 -1.74 -6.87
CA ALA A 375 -4.88 -0.78 -6.29
C ALA A 375 -4.18 0.04 -7.40
N ASP A 376 -2.86 -0.12 -7.55
CA ASP A 376 -2.04 0.56 -8.56
C ASP A 376 -1.99 -0.14 -9.93
N ASP A 377 -2.39 -1.40 -10.01
CA ASP A 377 -2.56 -2.09 -11.30
C ASP A 377 -3.82 -1.61 -12.01
N THR A 378 -3.66 -1.12 -13.23
CA THR A 378 -4.77 -0.59 -14.02
C THR A 378 -4.82 -1.23 -15.41
N MET A 379 -6.02 -1.58 -15.85
CA MET A 379 -6.32 -2.06 -17.20
C MET A 379 -7.34 -1.15 -17.83
N PHE A 380 -7.01 -0.56 -18.99
CA PHE A 380 -7.90 0.26 -19.78
C PHE A 380 -8.38 -0.49 -21.02
N PHE A 381 -9.60 -0.21 -21.45
CA PHE A 381 -10.20 -0.79 -22.64
C PHE A 381 -10.83 0.32 -23.49
N CYS A 382 -10.39 0.47 -24.73
CA CYS A 382 -10.94 1.46 -25.67
C CYS A 382 -10.73 1.01 -27.10
N LYS A 383 -11.20 1.81 -28.06
CA LYS A 383 -10.91 1.57 -29.48
C LYS A 383 -9.45 1.88 -29.80
N SER A 384 -8.93 1.22 -30.82
CA SER A 384 -7.57 1.45 -31.36
C SER A 384 -7.55 2.59 -32.38
N ASP A 385 -8.28 3.69 -32.12
CA ASP A 385 -8.28 4.87 -32.97
C ASP A 385 -7.55 6.05 -32.29
N PRO A 386 -7.13 7.07 -33.06
CA PRO A 386 -6.39 8.20 -32.50
C PRO A 386 -7.15 8.99 -31.43
N GLN A 387 -8.44 9.18 -31.59
CA GLN A 387 -9.26 9.96 -30.67
C GLN A 387 -9.37 9.29 -29.30
N ASP A 388 -9.67 7.98 -29.25
CA ASP A 388 -9.70 7.21 -28.01
C ASP A 388 -8.29 7.17 -27.37
N CYS A 389 -7.20 7.06 -28.17
CA CYS A 389 -5.81 7.10 -27.67
C CYS A 389 -5.46 8.45 -27.03
N GLU A 390 -5.81 9.56 -27.65
CA GLU A 390 -5.56 10.90 -27.13
C GLU A 390 -6.33 11.11 -25.82
N THR A 391 -7.61 10.72 -25.77
CA THR A 391 -8.44 10.79 -24.57
C THR A 391 -7.86 9.89 -23.46
N LEU A 392 -7.43 8.66 -23.82
CA LEU A 392 -6.82 7.72 -22.90
C LEU A 392 -5.55 8.28 -22.25
N MET A 393 -4.76 9.06 -22.96
CA MET A 393 -3.51 9.67 -22.45
C MET A 393 -3.74 10.99 -21.72
N LEU A 394 -4.73 11.77 -22.13
CA LEU A 394 -5.03 13.07 -21.51
C LEU A 394 -5.48 12.94 -20.05
N ILE A 395 -6.31 11.93 -19.77
CA ILE A 395 -6.84 11.70 -18.42
C ILE A 395 -5.73 11.39 -17.40
N PRO A 396 -4.82 10.42 -17.64
CA PRO A 396 -3.69 10.21 -16.73
C PRO A 396 -2.78 11.41 -16.57
N GLN A 397 -2.59 12.24 -17.61
CA GLN A 397 -1.80 13.48 -17.51
C GLN A 397 -2.46 14.48 -16.54
N HIS A 398 -3.78 14.70 -16.64
CA HIS A 398 -4.51 15.54 -15.70
C HIS A 398 -4.45 14.95 -14.28
N TYR A 399 -4.62 13.64 -14.16
CA TYR A 399 -4.52 12.94 -12.88
C TYR A 399 -3.10 13.04 -12.28
N GLU A 400 -2.05 12.91 -13.10
CA GLU A 400 -0.65 13.08 -12.71
C GLU A 400 -0.39 14.48 -12.15
N GLN A 401 -0.85 15.53 -12.85
CA GLN A 401 -0.71 16.92 -12.42
C GLN A 401 -1.39 17.18 -11.07
N ALA A 402 -2.53 16.54 -10.82
CA ALA A 402 -3.28 16.71 -9.58
C ALA A 402 -2.72 15.83 -8.44
N SER A 403 -2.49 14.56 -8.69
CA SER A 403 -2.15 13.55 -7.67
C SER A 403 -0.66 13.38 -7.43
N GLY A 404 0.20 13.76 -8.39
CA GLY A 404 1.64 13.47 -8.41
C GLY A 404 1.99 12.04 -8.84
N GLN A 405 0.99 11.19 -9.12
CA GLN A 405 1.18 9.81 -9.57
C GLN A 405 1.25 9.74 -11.10
N PHE A 406 2.17 8.99 -11.67
CA PHE A 406 2.29 8.86 -13.12
C PHE A 406 2.45 7.42 -13.60
N ILE A 407 1.97 7.19 -14.83
CA ILE A 407 2.11 5.90 -15.51
C ILE A 407 3.57 5.68 -15.90
N ASN A 408 4.02 4.44 -15.78
CA ASN A 408 5.32 3.97 -16.24
C ASN A 408 5.19 3.29 -17.61
N PRO A 409 5.50 3.96 -18.74
CA PRO A 409 5.33 3.38 -20.07
C PRO A 409 6.20 2.14 -20.31
N GLN A 410 7.39 2.07 -19.68
CA GLN A 410 8.33 0.95 -19.86
C GLN A 410 7.80 -0.36 -19.24
N LYS A 411 6.96 -0.25 -18.20
CA LYS A 411 6.31 -1.40 -17.55
C LYS A 411 4.89 -1.64 -18.04
N SER A 412 4.38 -0.75 -18.87
CA SER A 412 3.06 -0.85 -19.47
C SER A 412 3.08 -1.70 -20.74
N ALA A 413 1.92 -2.26 -21.10
CA ALA A 413 1.78 -3.10 -22.31
C ALA A 413 0.44 -2.88 -22.97
N VAL A 414 0.35 -3.04 -24.30
CA VAL A 414 -0.88 -2.95 -25.08
C VAL A 414 -1.21 -4.28 -25.76
N THR A 415 -2.46 -4.68 -25.75
CA THR A 415 -2.98 -5.87 -26.45
C THR A 415 -4.07 -5.42 -27.41
N PHE A 416 -3.96 -5.79 -28.69
CA PHE A 416 -4.89 -5.39 -29.74
C PHE A 416 -5.85 -6.49 -30.12
N SER A 417 -7.00 -6.10 -30.71
CA SER A 417 -7.87 -7.05 -31.43
C SER A 417 -7.11 -7.76 -32.54
N ALA A 418 -7.44 -9.03 -32.81
CA ALA A 418 -6.73 -9.89 -33.75
C ALA A 418 -6.60 -9.30 -35.17
N LYS A 419 -7.56 -8.52 -35.61
CA LYS A 419 -7.60 -7.92 -36.96
C LYS A 419 -7.12 -6.48 -37.06
N THR A 420 -6.52 -5.93 -35.97
CA THR A 420 -5.91 -4.60 -36.01
C THR A 420 -4.69 -4.62 -36.94
N CYS A 421 -4.68 -3.75 -37.95
CA CYS A 421 -3.57 -3.68 -38.93
C CYS A 421 -2.28 -3.15 -38.28
N VAL A 422 -1.16 -3.44 -38.92
CA VAL A 422 0.18 -3.08 -38.39
C VAL A 422 0.33 -1.58 -38.24
N GLU A 423 -0.11 -0.82 -39.22
CA GLU A 423 -0.04 0.65 -39.23
C GLU A 423 -0.79 1.26 -38.00
N THR A 424 -1.97 0.72 -37.68
CA THR A 424 -2.74 1.15 -36.51
C THR A 424 -2.02 0.79 -35.22
N ARG A 425 -1.45 -0.43 -35.12
CA ARG A 425 -0.69 -0.85 -33.92
C ARG A 425 0.52 0.06 -33.68
N ASP A 426 1.29 0.34 -34.71
CA ASP A 426 2.50 1.17 -34.58
C ASP A 426 2.15 2.62 -34.25
N ARG A 427 1.10 3.16 -34.85
CA ARG A 427 0.59 4.50 -34.51
C ARG A 427 0.13 4.58 -33.06
N VAL A 428 -0.64 3.60 -32.58
CA VAL A 428 -1.09 3.54 -31.18
C VAL A 428 0.07 3.43 -30.22
N LYS A 429 1.05 2.55 -30.48
CA LYS A 429 2.26 2.42 -29.65
C LYS A 429 3.04 3.74 -29.55
N LEU A 430 3.14 4.46 -30.65
CA LEU A 430 3.78 5.77 -30.69
C LEU A 430 3.01 6.80 -29.85
N LEU A 431 1.70 6.90 -30.02
CA LEU A 431 0.83 7.82 -29.28
C LEU A 431 0.84 7.55 -27.77
N LEU A 432 0.77 6.28 -27.35
CA LEU A 432 0.78 5.88 -25.95
C LEU A 432 2.18 5.88 -25.31
N GLY A 433 3.26 5.95 -26.11
CA GLY A 433 4.63 5.78 -25.63
C GLY A 433 4.92 4.36 -25.08
N ILE A 434 4.07 3.36 -25.41
CA ILE A 434 4.18 1.99 -24.92
C ILE A 434 4.64 1.08 -26.06
N GLN A 435 5.84 0.54 -25.94
CA GLN A 435 6.44 -0.32 -26.98
C GLN A 435 6.06 -1.80 -26.84
N LYS A 436 5.77 -2.24 -25.61
CA LYS A 436 5.50 -3.65 -25.32
C LYS A 436 4.10 -4.03 -25.79
N GLU A 437 4.02 -5.02 -26.69
CA GLU A 437 2.77 -5.62 -27.16
C GLU A 437 2.59 -7.00 -26.52
N GLY A 438 1.34 -7.30 -26.08
CA GLY A 438 1.02 -8.55 -25.42
C GLY A 438 1.43 -8.60 -23.94
N GLY A 439 1.03 -9.64 -23.23
CA GLY A 439 1.39 -9.83 -21.82
C GLY A 439 0.29 -9.42 -20.86
N ALA A 440 -0.90 -9.90 -21.09
CA ALA A 440 -1.92 -9.97 -20.06
C ALA A 440 -1.46 -10.87 -18.93
N TRP A 441 -1.61 -10.44 -17.73
CA TRP A 441 -1.74 -11.14 -16.42
C TRP A 441 -1.13 -12.57 -16.25
N ALA A 442 -0.42 -13.14 -17.21
CA ALA A 442 0.11 -14.50 -17.18
C ALA A 442 1.43 -14.65 -16.39
N ASN A 443 1.98 -13.57 -15.83
CA ASN A 443 3.25 -13.59 -15.11
C ASN A 443 3.24 -12.69 -13.85
N THR A 444 2.16 -12.69 -13.08
CA THR A 444 2.16 -12.16 -11.70
C THR A 444 1.75 -13.20 -10.70
#